data_dc1f63ef1743aa7bba123d52a43c84b4
#
_entry.id   dc1f63ef1743aa7bba123d52a43c84b4
#
_cell.length_a   1.000
_cell.length_b   1.000
_cell.length_c   1.000
_cell.angle_alpha   90.00
_cell.angle_beta   90.00
_cell.angle_gamma   90.00
#
_symmetry.space_group_name_H-M   'P 1'
#
loop_
_entity.id
_entity.type
_entity.pdbx_description
1 polymer ?
#
loop_
_entity_poly.entity_id
_entity_poly.type
_entity_poly.pdbx_seq_one_letter_code
_entity_poly.pdbx_strand_id
1 'polypeptide(L)'
;MVGVLLLAAACGGAKAKEQTVQGSGYFFAAPGGWTVTRKGAEVQAARGTQLVSVTRFPLVRAFRPALWGRVLPELDHAADTLAQQQQGTVADRATVTVAGLRARRYEVAYARDGKQLVERFAFVLRGKTEYLLLCRYERGGDTRACDGLLATFRLT
;
A
#
# COMPACT_ATOMS: atom_id res chain seq x y z
N MET A 1 -30.92 -45.35 -26.31
CA MET A 1 -29.63 -44.77 -25.90
C MET A 1 -29.80 -43.26 -25.86
N VAL A 2 -29.91 -42.69 -24.66
CA VAL A 2 -30.07 -41.23 -24.45
C VAL A 2 -28.72 -40.69 -23.95
N GLY A 3 -28.06 -39.91 -24.80
CA GLY A 3 -26.78 -39.25 -24.45
C GLY A 3 -27.02 -37.99 -23.63
N VAL A 4 -26.50 -37.98 -22.39
CA VAL A 4 -26.50 -36.82 -21.53
C VAL A 4 -25.25 -35.99 -21.87
N LEU A 5 -25.44 -34.81 -22.48
CA LEU A 5 -24.37 -33.81 -22.63
C LEU A 5 -24.18 -33.08 -21.30
N LEU A 6 -23.04 -33.32 -20.64
CA LEU A 6 -22.57 -32.53 -19.52
C LEU A 6 -21.95 -31.21 -20.05
N LEU A 7 -22.66 -30.09 -19.90
CA LEU A 7 -22.08 -28.77 -20.08
C LEU A 7 -21.22 -28.44 -18.86
N ALA A 8 -19.91 -28.46 -19.02
CA ALA A 8 -18.97 -27.91 -18.06
C ALA A 8 -19.02 -26.39 -18.14
N ALA A 9 -19.67 -25.76 -17.15
CA ALA A 9 -19.61 -24.30 -16.96
C ALA A 9 -18.21 -23.92 -16.44
N ALA A 10 -17.37 -23.41 -17.32
CA ALA A 10 -16.11 -22.79 -16.95
C ALA A 10 -16.42 -21.46 -16.23
N CYS A 11 -16.39 -21.46 -14.90
CA CYS A 11 -16.36 -20.22 -14.11
C CYS A 11 -15.00 -19.54 -14.32
N GLY A 12 -14.87 -18.80 -15.40
CA GLY A 12 -13.79 -17.85 -15.61
C GLY A 12 -13.98 -16.69 -14.64
N GLY A 13 -13.30 -16.72 -13.49
CA GLY A 13 -13.23 -15.59 -12.58
C GLY A 13 -12.65 -14.39 -13.33
N ALA A 14 -13.49 -13.42 -13.69
CA ALA A 14 -13.05 -12.16 -14.30
C ALA A 14 -12.07 -11.49 -13.32
N LYS A 15 -10.79 -11.39 -13.71
CA LYS A 15 -9.82 -10.55 -12.99
C LYS A 15 -10.42 -9.16 -12.84
N ALA A 16 -10.58 -8.71 -11.60
CA ALA A 16 -11.07 -7.35 -11.35
C ALA A 16 -10.19 -6.38 -12.14
N LYS A 17 -10.82 -5.58 -13.00
CA LYS A 17 -10.12 -4.61 -13.86
C LYS A 17 -9.35 -3.63 -12.96
N GLU A 18 -8.06 -3.45 -13.22
CA GLU A 18 -7.25 -2.46 -12.53
C GLU A 18 -7.41 -1.09 -13.19
N GLN A 19 -7.23 -0.04 -12.38
CA GLN A 19 -7.12 1.34 -12.85
C GLN A 19 -5.75 1.91 -12.46
N THR A 20 -5.14 2.67 -13.36
CA THR A 20 -3.92 3.40 -13.08
C THR A 20 -4.25 4.69 -12.34
N VAL A 21 -3.65 4.89 -11.19
CA VAL A 21 -3.76 6.08 -10.36
C VAL A 21 -2.45 6.86 -10.47
N GLN A 22 -2.53 8.09 -10.97
CA GLN A 22 -1.36 8.94 -11.18
C GLN A 22 -1.29 10.04 -10.13
N GLY A 23 -0.10 10.20 -9.53
CA GLY A 23 0.29 11.30 -8.69
C GLY A 23 1.38 12.16 -9.33
N SER A 24 1.91 13.14 -8.59
CA SER A 24 3.00 13.98 -9.05
C SER A 24 4.34 13.26 -8.95
N GLY A 25 4.88 12.81 -10.09
CA GLY A 25 6.16 12.09 -10.18
C GLY A 25 6.07 10.60 -9.85
N TYR A 26 4.86 10.01 -9.86
CA TYR A 26 4.64 8.57 -9.66
C TYR A 26 3.29 8.11 -10.19
N PHE A 27 3.14 6.80 -10.32
CA PHE A 27 1.85 6.13 -10.53
C PHE A 27 1.83 4.76 -9.84
N PHE A 28 0.62 4.21 -9.64
CA PHE A 28 0.37 2.87 -9.13
C PHE A 28 -0.96 2.33 -9.66
N ALA A 29 -1.16 1.01 -9.57
CA ALA A 29 -2.45 0.39 -9.89
C ALA A 29 -3.30 0.25 -8.62
N ALA A 30 -4.60 0.51 -8.78
CA ALA A 30 -5.63 0.23 -7.79
C ALA A 30 -6.73 -0.64 -8.41
N PRO A 31 -7.53 -1.37 -7.60
CA PRO A 31 -8.67 -2.10 -8.15
C PRO A 31 -9.65 -1.18 -8.87
N GLY A 32 -10.15 -1.63 -10.02
CA GLY A 32 -11.13 -0.87 -10.80
C GLY A 32 -12.41 -0.62 -10.01
N GLY A 33 -13.02 0.55 -10.23
CA GLY A 33 -14.24 0.96 -9.54
C GLY A 33 -14.04 1.48 -8.10
N TRP A 34 -12.80 1.55 -7.61
CA TRP A 34 -12.50 2.27 -6.38
C TRP A 34 -12.51 3.78 -6.63
N THR A 35 -13.04 4.54 -5.67
CA THR A 35 -13.08 6.01 -5.76
C THR A 35 -11.69 6.59 -5.54
N VAL A 36 -11.21 7.35 -6.53
CA VAL A 36 -9.91 8.04 -6.43
C VAL A 36 -10.13 9.45 -5.91
N THR A 37 -9.42 9.81 -4.84
CA THR A 37 -9.41 11.17 -4.28
C THR A 37 -7.99 11.71 -4.16
N ARG A 38 -7.86 13.05 -4.22
CA ARG A 38 -6.59 13.77 -4.10
C ARG A 38 -6.75 14.86 -3.06
N LYS A 39 -5.89 14.84 -2.03
CA LYS A 39 -5.92 15.82 -0.96
C LYS A 39 -4.50 16.25 -0.61
N GLY A 40 -4.12 17.46 -1.00
CA GLY A 40 -2.75 17.92 -0.80
C GLY A 40 -1.72 17.02 -1.49
N ALA A 41 -0.80 16.47 -0.73
CA ALA A 41 0.26 15.58 -1.22
C ALA A 41 -0.17 14.09 -1.33
N GLU A 42 -1.39 13.77 -0.90
CA GLU A 42 -1.93 12.40 -0.91
C GLU A 42 -2.82 12.15 -2.12
N VAL A 43 -2.63 10.98 -2.73
CA VAL A 43 -3.55 10.40 -3.72
C VAL A 43 -3.95 9.03 -3.22
N GLN A 44 -5.24 8.79 -3.09
CA GLN A 44 -5.78 7.50 -2.62
C GLN A 44 -6.85 6.95 -3.56
N ALA A 45 -7.00 5.63 -3.57
CA ALA A 45 -8.15 4.91 -4.09
C ALA A 45 -8.75 4.07 -2.96
N ALA A 46 -10.08 4.14 -2.77
CA ALA A 46 -10.75 3.50 -1.65
C ALA A 46 -12.12 2.93 -2.01
N ARG A 47 -12.54 1.89 -1.27
CA ARG A 47 -13.88 1.32 -1.27
C ARG A 47 -14.20 0.74 0.10
N GLY A 48 -15.20 1.31 0.79
CA GLY A 48 -15.54 0.92 2.16
C GLY A 48 -14.36 1.18 3.11
N THR A 49 -13.94 0.16 3.85
CA THR A 49 -12.78 0.25 4.76
C THR A 49 -11.43 0.03 4.09
N GLN A 50 -11.44 -0.49 2.85
CA GLN A 50 -10.22 -0.74 2.10
C GLN A 50 -9.74 0.53 1.40
N LEU A 51 -8.44 0.76 1.46
CA LEU A 51 -7.80 1.85 0.72
C LEU A 51 -6.37 1.49 0.32
N VAL A 52 -5.90 2.14 -0.73
CA VAL A 52 -4.49 2.25 -1.10
C VAL A 52 -4.18 3.72 -1.34
N SER A 53 -3.06 4.21 -0.83
CA SER A 53 -2.67 5.61 -1.00
C SER A 53 -1.16 5.78 -1.13
N VAL A 54 -0.78 6.89 -1.73
CA VAL A 54 0.60 7.38 -1.75
C VAL A 54 0.59 8.84 -1.32
N THR A 55 1.37 9.15 -0.29
CA THR A 55 1.61 10.52 0.17
C THR A 55 3.07 10.90 -0.07
N ARG A 56 3.31 12.10 -0.58
CA ARG A 56 4.66 12.64 -0.79
C ARG A 56 5.01 13.61 0.33
N PHE A 57 6.21 13.46 0.87
CA PHE A 57 6.77 14.39 1.84
C PHE A 57 8.11 14.95 1.32
N PRO A 58 8.33 16.26 1.41
CA PRO A 58 9.63 16.84 1.12
C PRO A 58 10.62 16.50 2.24
N LEU A 59 11.82 16.07 1.87
CA LEU A 59 12.92 15.87 2.81
C LEU A 59 13.73 17.18 2.92
N VAL A 60 14.10 17.56 4.14
CA VAL A 60 14.98 18.72 4.40
C VAL A 60 16.35 18.49 3.74
N ARG A 61 16.85 17.26 3.80
CA ARG A 61 18.11 16.86 3.15
C ARG A 61 17.87 15.73 2.17
N ALA A 62 18.62 15.74 1.07
CA ALA A 62 18.52 14.67 0.09
C ALA A 62 18.98 13.33 0.68
N PHE A 63 18.14 12.33 0.54
CA PHE A 63 18.50 10.95 0.85
C PHE A 63 19.50 10.42 -0.17
N ARG A 64 20.50 9.69 0.33
CA ARG A 64 21.47 8.92 -0.47
C ARG A 64 21.50 7.49 0.07
N PRO A 65 21.66 6.46 -0.77
CA PRO A 65 21.65 5.06 -0.32
C PRO A 65 22.63 4.75 0.83
N ALA A 66 23.77 5.44 0.88
CA ALA A 66 24.76 5.30 1.97
C ALA A 66 24.20 5.74 3.35
N LEU A 67 23.12 6.52 3.39
CA LEU A 67 22.48 6.97 4.62
C LEU A 67 21.48 5.96 5.19
N TRP A 68 21.22 4.84 4.50
CA TRP A 68 20.20 3.89 4.90
C TRP A 68 20.27 3.47 6.38
N GLY A 69 21.46 3.10 6.85
CA GLY A 69 21.64 2.68 8.25
C GLY A 69 21.34 3.79 9.27
N ARG A 70 21.44 5.06 8.88
CA ARG A 70 21.10 6.21 9.74
C ARG A 70 19.62 6.52 9.74
N VAL A 71 18.94 6.37 8.60
CA VAL A 71 17.51 6.68 8.51
C VAL A 71 16.63 5.53 9.01
N LEU A 72 17.13 4.31 9.04
CA LEU A 72 16.37 3.15 9.47
C LEU A 72 15.74 3.28 10.87
N PRO A 73 16.48 3.70 11.92
CA PRO A 73 15.89 3.93 13.23
C PRO A 73 14.82 5.03 13.23
N GLU A 74 14.98 6.07 12.42
CA GLU A 74 14.00 7.16 12.28
C GLU A 74 12.71 6.65 11.63
N LEU A 75 12.82 5.79 10.60
CA LEU A 75 11.66 5.15 9.98
C LEU A 75 10.96 4.20 10.95
N ASP A 76 11.72 3.42 11.71
CA ASP A 76 11.16 2.54 12.73
C ASP A 76 10.42 3.34 13.82
N HIS A 77 10.98 4.47 14.27
CA HIS A 77 10.32 5.38 15.23
C HIS A 77 9.05 6.02 14.64
N ALA A 78 9.09 6.46 13.38
CA ALA A 78 7.91 7.00 12.70
C ALA A 78 6.77 5.96 12.63
N ALA A 79 7.10 4.70 12.35
CA ALA A 79 6.14 3.60 12.33
C ALA A 79 5.53 3.34 13.71
N ASP A 80 6.34 3.34 14.77
CA ASP A 80 5.86 3.18 16.15
C ASP A 80 4.93 4.35 16.55
N THR A 81 5.24 5.57 16.12
CA THR A 81 4.38 6.75 16.34
C THR A 81 3.05 6.62 15.61
N LEU A 82 3.05 6.19 14.35
CA LEU A 82 1.81 5.94 13.59
C LEU A 82 0.96 4.86 14.24
N ALA A 83 1.57 3.78 14.71
CA ALA A 83 0.86 2.72 15.42
C ALA A 83 0.22 3.23 16.72
N GLN A 84 0.93 4.02 17.51
CA GLN A 84 0.41 4.63 18.75
C GLN A 84 -0.78 5.56 18.47
N GLN A 85 -0.72 6.39 17.42
CA GLN A 85 -1.82 7.26 17.00
C GLN A 85 -3.09 6.48 16.63
N GLN A 86 -2.94 5.25 16.13
CA GLN A 86 -4.05 4.33 15.84
C GLN A 86 -4.48 3.49 17.05
N GLN A 87 -3.83 3.64 18.21
CA GLN A 87 -3.98 2.74 19.36
C GLN A 87 -3.71 1.27 18.99
N GLY A 88 -2.77 1.08 18.08
CA GLY A 88 -2.38 -0.21 17.51
C GLY A 88 -0.95 -0.60 17.87
N THR A 89 -0.52 -1.69 17.29
CA THR A 89 0.83 -2.24 17.47
C THR A 89 1.48 -2.53 16.11
N VAL A 90 2.79 -2.31 16.02
CA VAL A 90 3.58 -2.77 14.86
C VAL A 90 3.72 -4.29 14.96
N ALA A 91 3.03 -5.02 14.06
CA ALA A 91 3.00 -6.48 14.03
C ALA A 91 4.14 -7.08 13.19
N ASP A 92 4.63 -6.35 12.18
CA ASP A 92 5.73 -6.77 11.31
C ASP A 92 6.51 -5.56 10.81
N ARG A 93 7.81 -5.76 10.57
CA ARG A 93 8.69 -4.78 9.92
C ARG A 93 9.76 -5.49 9.09
N ALA A 94 9.91 -5.05 7.85
CA ALA A 94 10.85 -5.65 6.91
C ALA A 94 11.49 -4.62 5.97
N THR A 95 12.71 -4.88 5.54
CA THR A 95 13.32 -4.17 4.42
C THR A 95 12.94 -4.90 3.13
N VAL A 96 12.37 -4.15 2.19
CA VAL A 96 11.88 -4.67 0.90
C VAL A 96 12.39 -3.81 -0.26
N THR A 97 12.13 -4.25 -1.49
CA THR A 97 12.41 -3.46 -2.69
C THR A 97 11.10 -2.99 -3.32
N VAL A 98 10.96 -1.68 -3.54
CA VAL A 98 9.81 -1.07 -4.20
C VAL A 98 10.32 -0.14 -5.29
N ALA A 99 9.84 -0.30 -6.52
CA ALA A 99 10.31 0.45 -7.69
C ALA A 99 11.84 0.43 -7.86
N GLY A 100 12.49 -0.69 -7.55
CA GLY A 100 13.96 -0.84 -7.61
C GLY A 100 14.71 -0.15 -6.47
N LEU A 101 14.02 0.49 -5.52
CA LEU A 101 14.62 1.18 -4.38
C LEU A 101 14.43 0.37 -3.09
N ARG A 102 15.42 0.47 -2.19
CA ARG A 102 15.29 -0.08 -0.84
C ARG A 102 14.23 0.72 -0.09
N ALA A 103 13.29 0.00 0.52
CA ALA A 103 12.18 0.54 1.29
C ALA A 103 12.05 -0.16 2.64
N ARG A 104 11.43 0.49 3.61
CA ARG A 104 11.10 -0.11 4.90
C ARG A 104 9.59 -0.27 4.98
N ARG A 105 9.13 -1.50 5.11
CA ARG A 105 7.71 -1.89 5.20
C ARG A 105 7.36 -2.23 6.64
N TYR A 106 6.11 -1.90 7.02
CA TYR A 106 5.51 -2.19 8.32
C TYR A 106 4.10 -2.69 8.17
N GLU A 107 3.64 -3.46 9.13
CA GLU A 107 2.23 -3.77 9.33
C GLU A 107 1.82 -3.32 10.73
N VAL A 108 0.73 -2.55 10.80
CA VAL A 108 0.14 -2.08 12.06
C VAL A 108 -1.26 -2.67 12.16
N ALA A 109 -1.51 -3.36 13.27
CA ALA A 109 -2.81 -3.91 13.59
C ALA A 109 -3.50 -3.05 14.65
N TYR A 110 -4.77 -2.72 14.44
CA TYR A 110 -5.58 -1.90 15.35
C TYR A 110 -7.07 -2.20 15.20
N ALA A 111 -7.86 -1.73 16.16
CA ALA A 111 -9.31 -1.80 16.11
C ALA A 111 -9.92 -0.41 15.91
N ARG A 112 -10.92 -0.30 15.02
CA ARG A 112 -11.70 0.93 14.81
C ARG A 112 -13.12 0.59 14.43
N ASP A 113 -14.09 1.25 15.06
CA ASP A 113 -15.53 1.07 14.79
C ASP A 113 -15.98 -0.41 14.82
N GLY A 114 -15.47 -1.18 15.77
CA GLY A 114 -15.77 -2.61 15.93
C GLY A 114 -15.09 -3.53 14.91
N LYS A 115 -14.23 -3.00 14.04
CA LYS A 115 -13.49 -3.76 13.03
C LYS A 115 -12.03 -3.92 13.41
N GLN A 116 -11.48 -5.11 13.12
CA GLN A 116 -10.04 -5.36 13.21
C GLN A 116 -9.40 -4.98 11.88
N LEU A 117 -8.57 -3.95 11.88
CA LEU A 117 -7.93 -3.41 10.69
C LEU A 117 -6.43 -3.68 10.72
N VAL A 118 -5.86 -3.78 9.54
CA VAL A 118 -4.42 -3.82 9.31
C VAL A 118 -4.08 -2.71 8.32
N GLU A 119 -3.11 -1.89 8.67
CA GLU A 119 -2.44 -0.98 7.74
C GLU A 119 -1.05 -1.53 7.45
N ARG A 120 -0.80 -1.81 6.17
CA ARG A 120 0.54 -2.08 5.67
C ARG A 120 1.04 -0.82 4.98
N PHE A 121 2.21 -0.35 5.36
CA PHE A 121 2.79 0.82 4.71
C PHE A 121 4.30 0.65 4.50
N ALA A 122 4.83 1.41 3.53
CA ALA A 122 6.23 1.40 3.19
C ALA A 122 6.74 2.83 2.97
N PHE A 123 7.90 3.12 3.54
CA PHE A 123 8.65 4.35 3.25
C PHE A 123 9.63 4.09 2.12
N VAL A 124 9.52 4.85 1.03
CA VAL A 124 10.41 4.84 -0.13
C VAL A 124 11.07 6.21 -0.22
N LEU A 125 12.40 6.25 -0.15
CA LEU A 125 13.18 7.48 -0.14
C LEU A 125 13.93 7.65 -1.47
N ARG A 126 13.78 8.81 -2.13
CA ARG A 126 14.50 9.15 -3.35
C ARG A 126 14.83 10.64 -3.41
N GLY A 127 16.11 10.97 -3.41
CA GLY A 127 16.55 12.37 -3.46
C GLY A 127 15.94 13.20 -2.33
N LYS A 128 15.22 14.25 -2.65
CA LYS A 128 14.53 15.12 -1.67
C LYS A 128 13.07 14.74 -1.41
N THR A 129 12.68 13.50 -1.67
CA THR A 129 11.31 13.06 -1.51
C THR A 129 11.23 11.75 -0.76
N GLU A 130 10.31 11.69 0.21
CA GLU A 130 9.80 10.48 0.82
C GLU A 130 8.43 10.18 0.24
N TYR A 131 8.19 8.93 -0.12
CA TYR A 131 6.88 8.41 -0.51
C TYR A 131 6.42 7.44 0.57
N LEU A 132 5.29 7.74 1.21
CA LEU A 132 4.58 6.83 2.09
C LEU A 132 3.51 6.12 1.27
N LEU A 133 3.75 4.85 0.98
CA LEU A 133 2.77 3.95 0.38
C LEU A 133 1.99 3.29 1.50
N LEU A 134 0.68 3.43 1.52
CA LEU A 134 -0.16 2.88 2.58
C LEU A 134 -1.33 2.12 1.98
N CYS A 135 -1.61 0.94 2.51
CA CYS A 135 -2.85 0.23 2.25
C CYS A 135 -3.51 -0.22 3.57
N ARG A 136 -4.84 -0.28 3.56
CA ARG A 136 -5.64 -0.74 4.69
C ARG A 136 -6.62 -1.80 4.24
N TYR A 137 -6.78 -2.83 5.07
CA TYR A 137 -7.74 -3.91 4.89
C TYR A 137 -8.23 -4.44 6.24
N GLU A 138 -9.36 -5.16 6.24
CA GLU A 138 -9.84 -5.85 7.44
C GLU A 138 -9.00 -7.11 7.66
N ARG A 139 -8.67 -7.43 8.92
CA ARG A 139 -7.87 -8.61 9.27
C ARG A 139 -8.52 -9.88 8.71
N GLY A 140 -7.73 -10.71 8.02
CA GLY A 140 -8.22 -11.90 7.31
C GLY A 140 -8.92 -11.61 5.99
N GLY A 141 -9.02 -10.34 5.58
CA GLY A 141 -9.60 -9.92 4.31
C GLY A 141 -8.65 -9.99 3.12
N ASP A 142 -9.08 -9.44 2.02
CA ASP A 142 -8.35 -9.44 0.74
C ASP A 142 -7.17 -8.45 0.76
N THR A 143 -5.96 -8.96 0.54
CA THR A 143 -4.70 -8.17 0.51
C THR A 143 -4.24 -7.81 -0.90
N ARG A 144 -4.93 -8.23 -1.97
CA ARG A 144 -4.50 -8.04 -3.36
C ARG A 144 -4.25 -6.58 -3.72
N ALA A 145 -5.07 -5.65 -3.19
CA ALA A 145 -4.86 -4.22 -3.42
C ALA A 145 -3.54 -3.73 -2.78
N CYS A 146 -3.17 -4.23 -1.60
CA CYS A 146 -1.92 -3.94 -0.93
C CYS A 146 -0.72 -4.47 -1.71
N ASP A 147 -0.80 -5.72 -2.15
CA ASP A 147 0.26 -6.35 -2.93
C ASP A 147 0.41 -5.65 -4.28
N GLY A 148 -0.71 -5.28 -4.91
CA GLY A 148 -0.76 -4.48 -6.13
C GLY A 148 -0.11 -3.12 -6.00
N LEU A 149 -0.39 -2.37 -4.90
CA LEU A 149 0.24 -1.07 -4.66
C LEU A 149 1.77 -1.16 -4.67
N LEU A 150 2.34 -2.08 -3.89
CA LEU A 150 3.79 -2.25 -3.80
C LEU A 150 4.41 -2.75 -5.11
N ALA A 151 3.73 -3.69 -5.79
CA ALA A 151 4.22 -4.29 -7.03
C ALA A 151 4.18 -3.32 -8.22
N THR A 152 3.20 -2.40 -8.26
CA THR A 152 2.94 -1.53 -9.41
C THR A 152 3.38 -0.08 -9.22
N PHE A 153 3.75 0.32 -8.01
CA PHE A 153 4.29 1.65 -7.77
C PHE A 153 5.54 1.90 -8.62
N ARG A 154 5.54 3.02 -9.35
CA ARG A 154 6.68 3.47 -10.19
C ARG A 154 6.86 4.97 -10.03
N LEU A 155 8.11 5.39 -10.12
CA LEU A 155 8.52 6.79 -10.19
C LEU A 155 8.68 7.21 -11.64
N THR A 156 8.24 8.42 -11.96
CA THR A 156 8.32 9.02 -13.31
C THR A 156 9.36 10.13 -13.36
#